data_56b8e03fbba4ae75687f8537836ea4f8
#
_entry.id   56b8e03fbba4ae75687f8537836ea4f8
#
_cell.length_a   1.000
_cell.length_b   1.000
_cell.length_c   1.000
_cell.angle_alpha   90.00
_cell.angle_beta   90.00
_cell.angle_gamma   90.00
#
_symmetry.space_group_name_H-M   'P 1'
#
loop_
_entity.id
_entity.type
_entity.pdbx_description
1 polymer ?
#
loop_
_entity_poly.entity_id
_entity_poly.type
_entity_poly.pdbx_seq_one_letter_code
_entity_poly.pdbx_strand_id
1 'polypeptide(L)'
;MKKIEITRRQLLQVSAALGLTAAVPSSILGLAGCNSKSGSRITAGGWREIAAPAPRGSMTPRVTAMVDGSVILSWLEPNDDGTAAFRFSLRRNGTWSQPVTIAVGLLFSRDRASAPGVIALSSRNLIAYWSQKPASKEPSGNAIELYMAASTDDGRHWSSPTLVNRSAAQPGEDNGYASAAALNDSVAALIWLDGRNWEKDKRVQLMSRTVRADGTMSELGLLDHDTCTCCSTALVRTGSGLLAAYRGHTPENIRDISLIQNRAGAWSQPRIAHPDHWHIEACPVNGPHLDTDGTRTALIWFSAPQDQPAVKLAFSEDGGATFAPPLRIDTGNALGRAQVMLLPNQSAIAFWLENESGTARLLARHILNDALRDEPFELSRGGNIGYPHVARATEGILLTWAEKDKESVSRVRVGLLKIA
;
A
#
# COMPACT_ATOMS: atom_id res chain seq x y z
N MET A 1 -2.31 -33.51 10.79
CA MET A 1 -2.23 -33.03 9.41
C MET A 1 -0.85 -32.41 9.21
N LYS A 2 -0.04 -32.95 8.29
CA LYS A 2 1.35 -32.53 8.07
C LYS A 2 1.37 -31.17 7.35
N LYS A 3 2.03 -30.18 7.93
CA LYS A 3 2.39 -28.93 7.24
C LYS A 3 3.33 -29.29 6.10
N ILE A 4 2.93 -28.95 4.87
CA ILE A 4 3.81 -28.99 3.72
C ILE A 4 4.50 -27.62 3.65
N GLU A 5 5.74 -27.56 4.11
CA GLU A 5 6.64 -26.44 3.85
C GLU A 5 7.22 -26.61 2.44
N ILE A 6 6.77 -25.77 1.52
CA ILE A 6 7.39 -25.70 0.18
C ILE A 6 8.67 -24.89 0.33
N THR A 7 9.79 -25.57 0.29
CA THR A 7 11.11 -24.94 0.35
C THR A 7 11.48 -24.30 -0.98
N ARG A 8 12.24 -23.20 -0.90
CA ARG A 8 12.75 -22.34 -1.98
C ARG A 8 13.48 -23.07 -3.14
N ARG A 9 13.69 -24.38 -3.05
CA ARG A 9 14.48 -25.17 -4.03
C ARG A 9 13.67 -25.75 -5.19
N GLN A 10 12.35 -25.77 -5.15
CA GLN A 10 11.52 -26.39 -6.21
C GLN A 10 11.11 -25.46 -7.36
N LEU A 11 11.50 -24.19 -7.31
CA LEU A 11 11.19 -23.19 -8.35
C LEU A 11 12.31 -22.95 -9.38
N LEU A 12 13.37 -23.75 -9.38
CA LEU A 12 14.55 -23.52 -10.22
C LEU A 12 14.93 -24.73 -11.07
N GLN A 13 14.02 -25.24 -11.90
CA GLN A 13 14.40 -26.07 -13.04
C GLN A 13 13.34 -25.96 -14.12
N VAL A 14 13.65 -25.28 -15.20
CA VAL A 14 13.43 -25.53 -16.63
C VAL A 14 13.65 -24.24 -17.39
N SER A 15 14.73 -24.15 -18.14
CA SER A 15 14.81 -23.68 -19.52
C SER A 15 16.24 -23.39 -19.93
N ALA A 16 16.80 -24.31 -20.66
CA ALA A 16 17.90 -24.04 -21.58
C ALA A 16 17.46 -24.55 -22.95
N ALA A 17 17.57 -23.72 -23.95
CA ALA A 17 18.06 -23.99 -25.30
C ALA A 17 17.32 -23.21 -26.40
N LEU A 18 18.14 -22.61 -27.18
CA LEU A 18 18.27 -22.46 -28.62
C LEU A 18 18.08 -21.07 -29.20
N GLY A 19 19.21 -20.50 -29.60
CA GLY A 19 19.32 -19.32 -30.39
C GLY A 19 19.10 -19.58 -31.90
N LEU A 20 18.73 -18.52 -32.60
CA LEU A 20 18.99 -18.34 -34.04
C LEU A 20 18.95 -16.88 -34.39
N THR A 21 20.03 -16.39 -34.94
CA THR A 21 20.25 -15.04 -35.49
C THR A 21 19.64 -14.89 -36.88
N ALA A 22 18.98 -13.78 -37.16
CA ALA A 22 18.80 -13.28 -38.54
C ALA A 22 18.83 -11.75 -38.52
N ALA A 23 19.81 -11.21 -39.25
CA ALA A 23 19.96 -9.79 -39.57
C ALA A 23 19.18 -9.46 -40.85
N VAL A 24 18.53 -8.32 -40.91
CA VAL A 24 18.06 -7.66 -42.16
C VAL A 24 18.11 -6.11 -42.00
N PRO A 25 18.37 -5.36 -43.05
CA PRO A 25 19.01 -4.04 -42.97
C PRO A 25 18.05 -2.84 -42.97
N SER A 26 18.65 -1.71 -42.58
CA SER A 26 18.09 -0.36 -42.50
C SER A 26 17.60 0.20 -43.83
N SER A 27 16.44 0.80 -43.87
CA SER A 27 16.06 1.83 -44.84
C SER A 27 15.44 3.03 -44.15
N ILE A 28 16.09 4.14 -44.34
CA ILE A 28 15.74 5.50 -43.91
C ILE A 28 14.63 6.02 -44.82
N LEU A 29 13.50 6.44 -44.25
CA LEU A 29 12.57 7.38 -44.89
C LEU A 29 12.10 8.37 -43.83
N GLY A 30 12.56 9.59 -43.96
CA GLY A 30 12.11 10.72 -43.17
C GLY A 30 10.69 11.13 -43.56
N LEU A 31 9.85 11.37 -42.54
CA LEU A 31 8.64 12.15 -42.67
C LEU A 31 8.58 13.20 -41.54
N ALA A 32 8.28 14.40 -42.01
CA ALA A 32 8.27 15.64 -41.27
C ALA A 32 7.18 15.70 -40.18
N GLY A 33 7.55 16.40 -39.15
CA GLY A 33 6.84 17.01 -38.05
C GLY A 33 5.31 16.97 -37.93
N CYS A 34 4.86 16.33 -36.85
CA CYS A 34 3.72 16.80 -36.09
C CYS A 34 4.24 17.26 -34.74
N ASN A 35 4.01 18.52 -34.43
CA ASN A 35 4.34 19.17 -33.17
C ASN A 35 3.46 18.60 -32.05
N SER A 36 3.81 17.45 -31.48
CA SER A 36 3.20 16.93 -30.29
C SER A 36 3.79 17.70 -29.12
N LYS A 37 2.97 18.40 -28.36
CA LYS A 37 3.32 18.92 -27.03
C LYS A 37 4.03 17.80 -26.27
N SER A 38 5.34 17.95 -26.07
CA SER A 38 6.15 16.98 -25.35
C SER A 38 5.67 16.96 -23.89
N GLY A 39 4.85 15.98 -23.52
CA GLY A 39 4.66 15.64 -22.13
C GLY A 39 6.04 15.32 -21.55
N SER A 40 6.41 15.97 -20.47
CA SER A 40 7.71 15.76 -19.82
C SER A 40 7.85 14.28 -19.45
N ARG A 41 8.93 13.63 -19.91
CA ARG A 41 9.24 12.24 -19.59
C ARG A 41 9.78 12.16 -18.17
N ILE A 42 9.17 11.34 -17.33
CA ILE A 42 9.72 10.98 -16.02
C ILE A 42 10.73 9.86 -16.25
N THR A 43 11.99 10.12 -15.88
CA THR A 43 13.10 9.20 -16.10
C THR A 43 13.89 8.98 -14.82
N ALA A 44 14.76 7.97 -14.83
CA ALA A 44 15.70 7.71 -13.74
C ALA A 44 16.55 8.92 -13.33
N GLY A 45 16.81 9.87 -14.23
CA GLY A 45 17.56 11.10 -13.94
C GLY A 45 16.89 12.04 -12.92
N GLY A 46 15.57 11.90 -12.71
CA GLY A 46 14.85 12.63 -11.67
C GLY A 46 14.85 11.94 -10.29
N TRP A 47 15.35 10.70 -10.21
CA TRP A 47 15.37 9.90 -8.99
C TRP A 47 16.63 10.14 -8.16
N ARG A 48 16.45 10.26 -6.86
CA ARG A 48 17.56 10.23 -5.90
C ARG A 48 17.08 9.73 -4.53
N GLU A 49 17.93 9.02 -3.84
CA GLU A 49 17.71 8.77 -2.42
C GLU A 49 18.02 10.01 -1.59
N ILE A 50 17.27 10.18 -0.51
CA ILE A 50 17.45 11.25 0.47
C ILE A 50 17.56 10.65 1.86
N ALA A 51 18.21 11.36 2.78
CA ALA A 51 18.34 10.92 4.15
C ALA A 51 16.96 10.76 4.81
N ALA A 52 16.71 9.59 5.39
CA ALA A 52 15.53 9.34 6.23
C ALA A 52 15.79 9.86 7.66
N PRO A 53 14.76 10.38 8.36
CA PRO A 53 14.89 10.76 9.78
C PRO A 53 14.86 9.54 10.71
N ALA A 54 14.59 8.36 10.19
CA ALA A 54 14.47 7.10 10.92
C ALA A 54 15.86 6.46 11.13
N PRO A 55 16.26 6.09 12.35
CA PRO A 55 17.54 5.46 12.60
C PRO A 55 17.61 4.02 12.09
N ARG A 56 18.80 3.45 12.08
CA ARG A 56 19.03 2.03 11.76
C ARG A 56 18.25 1.13 12.73
N GLY A 57 17.65 0.07 12.25
CA GLY A 57 16.73 -0.79 13.00
C GLY A 57 15.25 -0.46 12.75
N SER A 58 14.93 0.76 12.28
CA SER A 58 13.56 1.16 11.98
C SER A 58 12.94 0.33 10.86
N MET A 59 11.62 0.13 10.94
CA MET A 59 10.87 -0.78 10.06
C MET A 59 9.48 -0.25 9.72
N THR A 60 8.81 -0.91 8.79
CA THR A 60 7.42 -0.63 8.36
C THR A 60 7.15 0.85 8.08
N PRO A 61 7.96 1.51 7.23
CA PRO A 61 7.74 2.93 6.93
C PRO A 61 6.49 3.14 6.09
N ARG A 62 5.83 4.27 6.29
CA ARG A 62 4.74 4.75 5.44
C ARG A 62 4.88 6.25 5.21
N VAL A 63 4.66 6.71 3.99
CA VAL A 63 4.52 8.13 3.66
C VAL A 63 3.07 8.47 3.36
N THR A 64 2.65 9.67 3.76
CA THR A 64 1.30 10.21 3.51
C THR A 64 1.41 11.70 3.17
N ALA A 65 0.73 12.11 2.11
CA ALA A 65 0.65 13.53 1.74
C ALA A 65 -0.25 14.30 2.69
N MET A 66 0.12 15.54 2.97
CA MET A 66 -0.73 16.54 3.64
C MET A 66 -1.35 17.48 2.61
N VAL A 67 -2.41 18.18 3.02
CA VAL A 67 -3.14 19.12 2.16
C VAL A 67 -2.26 20.27 1.66
N ASP A 68 -1.27 20.68 2.46
CA ASP A 68 -0.33 21.77 2.15
C ASP A 68 0.87 21.31 1.27
N GLY A 69 0.87 20.05 0.82
CA GLY A 69 1.96 19.47 0.03
C GLY A 69 3.18 19.03 0.85
N SER A 70 3.16 19.20 2.18
CA SER A 70 4.12 18.54 3.07
C SER A 70 3.83 17.04 3.15
N VAL A 71 4.77 16.26 3.70
CA VAL A 71 4.66 14.80 3.77
C VAL A 71 4.96 14.33 5.18
N ILE A 72 4.15 13.40 5.66
CA ILE A 72 4.38 12.62 6.87
C ILE A 72 5.16 11.36 6.48
N LEU A 73 6.28 11.08 7.14
CA LEU A 73 6.88 9.75 7.19
C LEU A 73 6.67 9.18 8.59
N SER A 74 6.07 8.01 8.68
CA SER A 74 5.89 7.26 9.92
C SER A 74 6.61 5.92 9.87
N TRP A 75 7.04 5.38 11.04
CA TRP A 75 7.77 4.13 11.14
C TRP A 75 7.68 3.53 12.56
N LEU A 76 8.02 2.26 12.68
CA LEU A 76 8.32 1.63 13.97
C LEU A 76 9.82 1.67 14.22
N GLU A 77 10.20 2.07 15.41
CA GLU A 77 11.58 2.15 15.88
C GLU A 77 11.76 1.25 17.11
N PRO A 78 12.62 0.22 17.07
CA PRO A 78 12.90 -0.61 18.24
C PRO A 78 13.66 0.18 19.28
N ASN A 79 13.33 -0.03 20.56
CA ASN A 79 14.05 0.51 21.72
C ASN A 79 14.94 -0.59 22.32
N ASP A 80 15.95 -0.20 23.10
CA ASP A 80 16.91 -1.10 23.74
C ASP A 80 16.26 -2.01 24.82
N ASP A 81 15.13 -1.58 25.39
CA ASP A 81 14.34 -2.33 26.39
C ASP A 81 13.41 -3.40 25.79
N GLY A 82 13.48 -3.65 24.48
CA GLY A 82 12.64 -4.60 23.74
C GLY A 82 11.26 -4.06 23.33
N THR A 83 10.90 -2.85 23.74
CA THR A 83 9.72 -2.14 23.23
C THR A 83 9.96 -1.62 21.79
N ALA A 84 8.93 -1.05 21.19
CA ALA A 84 9.09 -0.24 20.00
C ALA A 84 8.30 1.07 20.15
N ALA A 85 8.78 2.10 19.50
CA ALA A 85 8.10 3.38 19.38
C ALA A 85 7.49 3.50 17.97
N PHE A 86 6.21 3.86 17.89
CA PHE A 86 5.59 4.34 16.67
C PHE A 86 5.90 5.84 16.56
N ARG A 87 6.69 6.20 15.55
CA ARG A 87 7.18 7.57 15.35
C ARG A 87 6.76 8.13 14.01
N PHE A 88 6.79 9.44 13.90
CA PHE A 88 6.66 10.15 12.65
C PHE A 88 7.55 11.39 12.60
N SER A 89 7.76 11.90 11.37
CA SER A 89 8.43 13.16 11.07
C SER A 89 7.71 13.84 9.91
N LEU A 90 7.68 15.16 9.91
CA LEU A 90 7.12 15.98 8.85
C LEU A 90 8.22 16.49 7.94
N ARG A 91 8.01 16.36 6.62
CA ARG A 91 8.88 16.98 5.62
C ARG A 91 8.20 18.21 5.04
N ARG A 92 8.79 19.37 5.33
CA ARG A 92 8.38 20.67 4.81
C ARG A 92 9.56 21.37 4.16
N ASN A 93 9.37 21.95 2.98
CA ASN A 93 10.43 22.69 2.25
C ASN A 93 11.73 21.88 2.14
N GLY A 94 11.63 20.59 1.86
CA GLY A 94 12.80 19.73 1.69
C GLY A 94 13.51 19.28 2.97
N THR A 95 13.00 19.62 4.16
CA THR A 95 13.63 19.32 5.45
C THR A 95 12.71 18.50 6.35
N TRP A 96 13.25 17.48 7.03
CA TRP A 96 12.55 16.68 8.02
C TRP A 96 12.53 17.39 9.39
N SER A 97 11.39 17.35 10.06
CA SER A 97 11.29 17.72 11.48
C SER A 97 12.01 16.69 12.35
N GLN A 98 12.27 17.05 13.61
CA GLN A 98 12.64 16.05 14.62
C GLN A 98 11.51 15.01 14.74
N PRO A 99 11.86 13.71 14.91
CA PRO A 99 10.88 12.65 15.10
C PRO A 99 10.05 12.87 16.37
N VAL A 100 8.73 12.66 16.27
CA VAL A 100 7.80 12.68 17.40
C VAL A 100 7.28 11.28 17.66
N THR A 101 7.19 10.89 18.91
CA THR A 101 6.62 9.60 19.33
C THR A 101 5.11 9.71 19.46
N ILE A 102 4.38 8.81 18.76
CA ILE A 102 2.92 8.70 18.83
C ILE A 102 2.51 7.74 19.96
N ALA A 103 3.16 6.59 20.01
CA ALA A 103 2.89 5.54 20.99
C ALA A 103 4.15 4.70 21.25
N VAL A 104 4.23 4.09 22.42
CA VAL A 104 5.28 3.11 22.78
C VAL A 104 4.59 1.83 23.25
N GLY A 105 5.09 0.66 22.81
CA GLY A 105 4.53 -0.62 23.19
C GLY A 105 5.45 -1.80 22.91
N LEU A 106 5.18 -2.93 23.58
CA LEU A 106 5.96 -4.16 23.44
C LEU A 106 5.62 -4.95 22.16
N LEU A 107 4.41 -4.82 21.63
CA LEU A 107 3.82 -5.83 20.79
C LEU A 107 3.18 -5.28 19.51
N PHE A 108 3.76 -4.22 18.93
CA PHE A 108 3.33 -3.76 17.61
C PHE A 108 3.42 -4.87 16.56
N SER A 109 2.43 -4.93 15.68
CA SER A 109 2.53 -5.79 14.50
C SER A 109 3.70 -5.31 13.63
N ARG A 110 4.62 -6.26 13.34
CA ARG A 110 5.78 -6.02 12.47
C ARG A 110 5.55 -6.56 11.05
N ASP A 111 4.30 -6.88 10.73
CA ASP A 111 3.94 -7.30 9.38
C ASP A 111 4.10 -6.11 8.42
N ARG A 112 4.90 -6.34 7.38
CA ARG A 112 5.22 -5.32 6.38
C ARG A 112 4.03 -4.91 5.53
N ALA A 113 3.04 -5.79 5.38
CA ALA A 113 1.80 -5.51 4.65
C ALA A 113 0.76 -4.78 5.52
N SER A 114 0.96 -4.77 6.86
CA SER A 114 0.12 -4.09 7.85
C SER A 114 0.87 -2.94 8.53
N ALA A 115 1.55 -2.10 7.74
CA ALA A 115 2.31 -0.98 8.26
C ALA A 115 1.40 0.04 8.97
N PRO A 116 1.82 0.55 10.16
CA PRO A 116 1.10 1.62 10.83
C PRO A 116 1.08 2.89 9.96
N GLY A 117 0.04 3.70 10.11
CA GLY A 117 -0.14 4.88 9.28
C GLY A 117 -0.53 6.12 10.07
N VAL A 118 -0.16 7.27 9.53
CA VAL A 118 -0.65 8.57 9.96
C VAL A 118 -1.29 9.26 8.77
N ILE A 119 -2.52 9.72 8.91
CA ILE A 119 -3.19 10.53 7.89
C ILE A 119 -3.46 11.92 8.42
N ALA A 120 -3.37 12.90 7.53
CA ALA A 120 -3.76 14.27 7.80
C ALA A 120 -5.23 14.49 7.40
N LEU A 121 -6.03 14.98 8.33
CA LEU A 121 -7.38 15.48 8.05
C LEU A 121 -7.31 16.94 7.63
N SER A 122 -6.42 17.69 8.25
CA SER A 122 -6.10 19.08 7.95
C SER A 122 -4.63 19.35 8.29
N SER A 123 -4.19 20.59 8.20
CA SER A 123 -2.84 20.99 8.64
C SER A 123 -2.61 20.78 10.15
N ARG A 124 -3.66 20.63 10.96
CA ARG A 124 -3.58 20.49 12.42
C ARG A 124 -4.05 19.13 12.91
N ASN A 125 -5.09 18.56 12.27
CA ASN A 125 -5.74 17.34 12.73
C ASN A 125 -5.14 16.13 12.04
N LEU A 126 -4.54 15.23 12.83
CA LEU A 126 -3.94 13.99 12.38
C LEU A 126 -4.59 12.81 13.09
N ILE A 127 -4.70 11.69 12.39
CA ILE A 127 -5.08 10.38 12.95
C ILE A 127 -3.94 9.41 12.68
N ALA A 128 -3.44 8.80 13.73
CA ALA A 128 -2.53 7.65 13.66
C ALA A 128 -3.31 6.36 13.91
N TYR A 129 -2.97 5.28 13.20
CA TYR A 129 -3.58 3.96 13.38
C TYR A 129 -2.52 2.87 13.22
N TRP A 130 -2.66 1.79 14.00
CA TRP A 130 -1.70 0.68 14.01
C TRP A 130 -2.33 -0.59 14.58
N SER A 131 -1.73 -1.73 14.25
CA SER A 131 -2.09 -3.02 14.81
C SER A 131 -1.09 -3.43 15.89
N GLN A 132 -1.59 -3.94 17.01
CA GLN A 132 -0.78 -4.32 18.18
C GLN A 132 -1.46 -5.44 18.94
N LYS A 133 -0.68 -6.34 19.56
CA LYS A 133 -1.24 -7.32 20.50
C LYS A 133 -1.81 -6.62 21.74
N PRO A 134 -2.91 -7.14 22.31
CA PRO A 134 -3.46 -6.58 23.53
C PRO A 134 -2.46 -6.66 24.69
N ALA A 135 -2.51 -5.68 25.59
CA ALA A 135 -1.64 -5.62 26.76
C ALA A 135 -2.08 -6.58 27.91
N SER A 136 -3.14 -7.37 27.73
CA SER A 136 -3.68 -8.28 28.75
C SER A 136 -2.75 -9.46 29.02
N LYS A 137 -2.66 -9.86 30.30
CA LYS A 137 -1.85 -11.01 30.75
C LYS A 137 -2.44 -12.39 30.35
N GLU A 138 -3.65 -12.44 29.87
CA GLU A 138 -4.27 -13.63 29.31
C GLU A 138 -4.00 -13.67 27.81
N PRO A 139 -3.05 -14.46 27.33
CA PRO A 139 -2.82 -14.61 25.91
C PRO A 139 -3.93 -15.48 25.31
N SER A 140 -5.05 -14.89 24.95
CA SER A 140 -5.99 -15.55 24.07
C SER A 140 -5.35 -15.56 22.65
N GLY A 141 -4.44 -16.51 22.43
CA GLY A 141 -3.92 -16.78 21.10
C GLY A 141 -3.08 -15.63 20.47
N ASN A 142 -3.16 -15.52 19.16
CA ASN A 142 -2.47 -14.53 18.33
C ASN A 142 -3.28 -13.24 18.11
N ALA A 143 -4.18 -12.89 19.02
CA ALA A 143 -5.03 -11.71 18.89
C ALA A 143 -4.20 -10.45 18.60
N ILE A 144 -4.55 -9.75 17.54
CA ILE A 144 -4.00 -8.44 17.15
C ILE A 144 -5.17 -7.48 17.09
N GLU A 145 -5.01 -6.30 17.69
CA GLU A 145 -6.06 -5.29 17.76
C GLU A 145 -5.64 -4.03 17.01
N LEU A 146 -6.63 -3.35 16.45
CA LEU A 146 -6.44 -2.09 15.77
C LEU A 146 -6.64 -0.93 16.75
N TYR A 147 -5.62 -0.11 16.92
CA TYR A 147 -5.62 1.09 17.74
C TYR A 147 -5.56 2.35 16.88
N MET A 148 -5.99 3.45 17.46
CA MET A 148 -5.77 4.79 16.96
C MET A 148 -5.34 5.75 18.05
N ALA A 149 -4.71 6.85 17.64
CA ALA A 149 -4.53 8.07 18.42
C ALA A 149 -4.80 9.28 17.53
N ALA A 150 -5.26 10.37 18.12
CA ALA A 150 -5.56 11.62 17.42
C ALA A 150 -4.67 12.76 17.93
N SER A 151 -4.34 13.67 17.04
CA SER A 151 -3.72 14.95 17.35
C SER A 151 -4.50 16.09 16.72
N THR A 152 -4.63 17.21 17.45
CA THR A 152 -5.29 18.44 16.98
C THR A 152 -4.34 19.64 16.92
N ASP A 153 -3.04 19.39 17.04
CA ASP A 153 -2.00 20.41 17.13
C ASP A 153 -0.76 20.11 16.26
N ASP A 154 -1.00 19.55 15.06
CA ASP A 154 0.06 19.23 14.08
C ASP A 154 1.01 18.12 14.57
N GLY A 155 0.47 17.19 15.37
CA GLY A 155 1.22 16.02 15.87
C GLY A 155 2.14 16.31 17.04
N ARG A 156 2.04 17.48 17.69
CA ARG A 156 2.86 17.80 18.88
C ARG A 156 2.45 16.98 20.09
N HIS A 157 1.14 16.79 20.26
CA HIS A 157 0.56 15.96 21.30
C HIS A 157 -0.44 14.97 20.68
N TRP A 158 -0.49 13.78 21.25
CA TRP A 158 -1.35 12.70 20.82
C TRP A 158 -2.24 12.24 21.96
N SER A 159 -3.48 11.89 21.65
CA SER A 159 -4.38 11.25 22.62
C SER A 159 -3.84 9.91 23.05
N SER A 160 -4.32 9.39 24.20
CA SER A 160 -4.10 8.00 24.56
C SER A 160 -4.62 7.06 23.47
N PRO A 161 -3.95 5.90 23.22
CA PRO A 161 -4.41 4.89 22.28
C PRO A 161 -5.83 4.42 22.59
N THR A 162 -6.68 4.33 21.57
CA THR A 162 -8.06 3.86 21.68
C THR A 162 -8.30 2.71 20.71
N LEU A 163 -9.05 1.68 21.14
CA LEU A 163 -9.42 0.54 20.30
C LEU A 163 -10.41 0.96 19.21
N VAL A 164 -10.14 0.53 17.98
CA VAL A 164 -10.97 0.82 16.80
C VAL A 164 -11.89 -0.37 16.47
N ASN A 165 -11.38 -1.60 16.55
CA ASN A 165 -12.03 -2.80 16.01
C ASN A 165 -13.12 -3.39 16.92
N ARG A 166 -13.18 -3.01 18.18
CA ARG A 166 -14.14 -3.54 19.16
C ARG A 166 -14.35 -2.61 20.34
N SER A 167 -15.30 -2.94 21.21
CA SER A 167 -15.34 -2.40 22.57
C SER A 167 -14.34 -3.15 23.47
N ALA A 168 -13.90 -2.50 24.55
CA ALA A 168 -12.96 -3.12 25.49
C ALA A 168 -13.50 -4.40 26.17
N ALA A 169 -14.82 -4.63 26.16
CA ALA A 169 -15.47 -5.79 26.75
C ALA A 169 -15.48 -7.04 25.85
N GLN A 170 -15.11 -6.91 24.57
CA GLN A 170 -15.11 -8.05 23.65
C GLN A 170 -13.73 -8.72 23.61
N PRO A 171 -13.64 -10.05 23.38
CA PRO A 171 -12.36 -10.73 23.16
C PRO A 171 -11.59 -10.13 22.01
N GLY A 172 -10.26 -10.13 22.11
CA GLY A 172 -9.37 -9.73 21.02
C GLY A 172 -9.34 -10.81 19.93
N GLU A 173 -9.24 -10.37 18.68
CA GLU A 173 -9.14 -11.19 17.48
C GLU A 173 -7.98 -10.71 16.60
N ASP A 174 -7.69 -11.38 15.49
CA ASP A 174 -6.65 -10.96 14.56
C ASP A 174 -7.18 -9.85 13.64
N ASN A 175 -6.71 -8.62 13.84
CA ASN A 175 -7.14 -7.43 13.11
C ASN A 175 -5.94 -6.70 12.52
N GLY A 176 -6.03 -6.34 11.25
CA GLY A 176 -4.90 -5.66 10.60
C GLY A 176 -5.20 -5.18 9.19
N TYR A 177 -4.10 -4.88 8.49
CA TYR A 177 -4.13 -4.48 7.08
C TYR A 177 -5.00 -3.26 6.80
N ALA A 178 -5.05 -2.36 7.78
CA ALA A 178 -5.93 -1.20 7.75
C ALA A 178 -5.48 -0.15 6.73
N SER A 179 -6.45 0.52 6.15
CA SER A 179 -6.27 1.75 5.39
C SER A 179 -7.28 2.81 5.83
N ALA A 180 -6.91 4.07 5.59
CA ALA A 180 -7.68 5.22 6.03
C ALA A 180 -7.73 6.30 4.96
N ALA A 181 -8.85 7.03 4.92
CA ALA A 181 -9.03 8.21 4.08
C ALA A 181 -9.72 9.35 4.85
N ALA A 182 -9.25 10.56 4.66
CA ALA A 182 -9.90 11.75 5.22
C ALA A 182 -11.25 12.00 4.52
N LEU A 183 -12.31 12.15 5.30
CA LEU A 183 -13.62 12.55 4.82
C LEU A 183 -13.77 14.08 4.80
N ASN A 184 -13.22 14.72 5.81
CA ASN A 184 -13.14 16.17 5.97
C ASN A 184 -12.05 16.52 6.99
N ASP A 185 -11.93 17.76 7.36
CA ASP A 185 -10.89 18.30 8.24
C ASP A 185 -10.89 17.73 9.69
N SER A 186 -11.90 16.93 10.04
CA SER A 186 -12.06 16.40 11.40
C SER A 186 -12.49 14.94 11.47
N VAL A 187 -12.74 14.27 10.32
CA VAL A 187 -13.23 12.90 10.27
C VAL A 187 -12.45 12.08 9.25
N ALA A 188 -12.03 10.90 9.66
CA ALA A 188 -11.49 9.86 8.78
C ALA A 188 -12.44 8.66 8.71
N ALA A 189 -12.40 7.94 7.58
CA ALA A 189 -12.89 6.58 7.48
C ALA A 189 -11.71 5.61 7.56
N LEU A 190 -11.89 4.51 8.29
CA LEU A 190 -10.97 3.38 8.34
C LEU A 190 -11.69 2.13 7.85
N ILE A 191 -10.95 1.28 7.14
CA ILE A 191 -11.33 -0.10 6.83
C ILE A 191 -10.19 -1.03 7.24
N TRP A 192 -10.51 -2.27 7.63
CA TRP A 192 -9.51 -3.26 8.04
C TRP A 192 -10.03 -4.69 7.85
N LEU A 193 -9.09 -5.64 7.84
CA LEU A 193 -9.39 -7.05 7.90
C LEU A 193 -9.58 -7.46 9.36
N ASP A 194 -10.67 -8.18 9.64
CA ASP A 194 -11.16 -8.49 10.98
C ASP A 194 -11.44 -9.99 11.14
N GLY A 195 -10.68 -10.63 12.02
CA GLY A 195 -10.72 -12.06 12.24
C GLY A 195 -11.73 -12.53 13.28
N ARG A 196 -12.68 -11.69 13.75
CA ARG A 196 -13.61 -12.02 14.85
C ARG A 196 -14.41 -13.30 14.67
N ASN A 197 -14.59 -13.77 13.45
CA ASN A 197 -15.30 -15.01 13.14
C ASN A 197 -14.36 -16.16 12.75
N TRP A 198 -13.04 -15.97 12.84
CA TRP A 198 -12.08 -16.99 12.42
C TRP A 198 -12.26 -18.34 13.08
N GLU A 199 -12.49 -18.37 14.39
CA GLU A 199 -12.69 -19.63 15.11
C GLU A 199 -14.01 -20.32 14.76
N LYS A 200 -15.04 -19.54 14.41
CA LYS A 200 -16.37 -20.04 14.09
C LYS A 200 -16.46 -20.61 12.68
N ASP A 201 -16.01 -19.87 11.66
CA ASP A 201 -16.24 -20.20 10.26
C ASP A 201 -15.01 -20.06 9.37
N LYS A 202 -13.83 -19.76 9.97
CA LYS A 202 -12.54 -19.55 9.29
C LYS A 202 -12.56 -18.43 8.26
N ARG A 203 -13.41 -17.43 8.47
CA ARG A 203 -13.53 -16.25 7.61
C ARG A 203 -12.96 -15.02 8.26
N VAL A 204 -12.38 -14.18 7.45
CA VAL A 204 -11.96 -12.82 7.78
C VAL A 204 -12.90 -11.84 7.07
N GLN A 205 -13.36 -10.85 7.79
CA GLN A 205 -14.32 -9.86 7.31
C GLN A 205 -13.61 -8.55 6.93
N LEU A 206 -14.22 -7.77 6.05
CA LEU A 206 -13.86 -6.37 5.87
C LEU A 206 -14.79 -5.52 6.73
N MET A 207 -14.21 -4.80 7.68
CA MET A 207 -14.94 -3.92 8.58
C MET A 207 -14.61 -2.46 8.30
N SER A 208 -15.48 -1.56 8.74
CA SER A 208 -15.28 -0.10 8.64
C SER A 208 -15.73 0.63 9.88
N ARG A 209 -15.15 1.83 10.08
CA ARG A 209 -15.56 2.78 11.10
C ARG A 209 -15.13 4.19 10.70
N THR A 210 -15.91 5.20 11.07
CA THR A 210 -15.42 6.57 11.05
C THR A 210 -14.86 6.95 12.41
N VAL A 211 -13.78 7.71 12.41
CA VAL A 211 -13.12 8.24 13.61
C VAL A 211 -12.94 9.74 13.47
N ARG A 212 -13.08 10.47 14.57
CA ARG A 212 -12.95 11.93 14.62
C ARG A 212 -11.63 12.33 15.28
N ALA A 213 -11.20 13.55 14.98
CA ALA A 213 -10.02 14.15 15.61
C ALA A 213 -10.16 14.32 17.13
N ASP A 214 -11.38 14.35 17.67
CA ASP A 214 -11.67 14.37 19.11
C ASP A 214 -11.67 12.98 19.76
N GLY A 215 -11.39 11.92 19.00
CA GLY A 215 -11.38 10.53 19.46
C GLY A 215 -12.73 9.83 19.42
N THR A 216 -13.81 10.51 19.05
CA THR A 216 -15.13 9.86 18.92
C THR A 216 -15.21 8.99 17.66
N MET A 217 -16.02 7.94 17.70
CA MET A 217 -16.13 6.95 16.64
C MET A 217 -17.59 6.61 16.35
N SER A 218 -17.87 6.24 15.08
CA SER A 218 -19.16 5.68 14.70
C SER A 218 -19.33 4.25 15.21
N GLU A 219 -20.49 3.66 15.00
CA GLU A 219 -20.70 2.22 15.10
C GLU A 219 -19.84 1.47 14.08
N LEU A 220 -19.59 0.18 14.33
CA LEU A 220 -18.89 -0.71 13.42
C LEU A 220 -19.77 -1.02 12.20
N GLY A 221 -19.18 -0.95 11.01
CA GLY A 221 -19.82 -1.35 9.77
C GLY A 221 -19.17 -2.60 9.21
N LEU A 222 -19.97 -3.62 8.89
CA LEU A 222 -19.54 -4.79 8.13
C LEU A 222 -19.69 -4.49 6.65
N LEU A 223 -18.62 -4.64 5.87
CA LEU A 223 -18.57 -4.35 4.44
C LEU A 223 -18.57 -5.63 3.59
N ASP A 224 -17.84 -6.66 4.03
CA ASP A 224 -17.80 -7.96 3.38
C ASP A 224 -17.59 -9.07 4.43
N HIS A 225 -18.27 -10.19 4.23
CA HIS A 225 -18.25 -11.33 5.16
C HIS A 225 -17.05 -12.27 4.96
N ASP A 226 -16.39 -12.20 3.78
CA ASP A 226 -15.36 -13.18 3.43
C ASP A 226 -14.29 -12.55 2.54
N THR A 227 -13.10 -12.38 3.08
CA THR A 227 -11.97 -11.74 2.41
C THR A 227 -10.70 -12.56 2.53
N CYS A 228 -9.70 -12.24 1.72
CA CYS A 228 -8.34 -12.74 1.92
C CYS A 228 -7.80 -12.28 3.28
N THR A 229 -7.11 -13.17 4.00
CA THR A 229 -6.71 -12.99 5.40
C THR A 229 -5.47 -12.12 5.62
N CYS A 230 -4.72 -11.75 4.57
CA CYS A 230 -3.35 -11.25 4.73
C CYS A 230 -2.92 -10.17 3.73
N CYS A 231 -3.87 -9.59 3.00
CA CYS A 231 -3.56 -8.59 1.99
C CYS A 231 -3.95 -7.19 2.47
N SER A 232 -3.07 -6.22 2.28
CA SER A 232 -3.40 -4.82 2.56
C SER A 232 -4.66 -4.38 1.81
N THR A 233 -5.44 -3.54 2.46
CA THR A 233 -6.58 -2.85 1.86
C THR A 233 -6.15 -1.51 1.27
N ALA A 234 -6.99 -0.91 0.43
CA ALA A 234 -6.83 0.46 -0.05
C ALA A 234 -8.15 1.22 0.10
N LEU A 235 -8.09 2.48 0.54
CA LEU A 235 -9.23 3.34 0.71
C LEU A 235 -8.88 4.75 0.23
N VAL A 236 -9.69 5.29 -0.68
CA VAL A 236 -9.52 6.66 -1.18
C VAL A 236 -10.86 7.41 -1.16
N ARG A 237 -10.78 8.74 -1.05
CA ARG A 237 -11.93 9.62 -1.20
C ARG A 237 -12.03 10.08 -2.64
N THR A 238 -13.13 9.73 -3.30
CA THR A 238 -13.49 10.20 -4.64
C THR A 238 -14.47 11.38 -4.56
N GLY A 239 -14.76 12.01 -5.68
CA GLY A 239 -15.78 13.08 -5.75
C GLY A 239 -17.19 12.63 -5.37
N SER A 240 -17.49 11.32 -5.48
CA SER A 240 -18.82 10.75 -5.15
C SER A 240 -18.88 10.09 -3.77
N GLY A 241 -17.78 10.04 -3.01
CA GLY A 241 -17.72 9.41 -1.68
C GLY A 241 -16.42 8.66 -1.42
N LEU A 242 -16.47 7.40 -0.99
CA LEU A 242 -15.31 6.56 -0.77
C LEU A 242 -15.27 5.40 -1.75
N LEU A 243 -14.07 5.00 -2.14
CA LEU A 243 -13.81 3.75 -2.84
C LEU A 243 -12.83 2.92 -2.02
N ALA A 244 -13.22 1.70 -1.68
CA ALA A 244 -12.38 0.69 -1.06
C ALA A 244 -12.01 -0.40 -2.08
N ALA A 245 -10.76 -0.85 -2.04
CA ALA A 245 -10.28 -2.02 -2.77
C ALA A 245 -9.58 -2.98 -1.80
N TYR A 246 -9.82 -4.25 -1.97
CA TYR A 246 -9.25 -5.31 -1.13
C TYR A 246 -9.21 -6.62 -1.93
N ARG A 247 -8.49 -7.60 -1.43
CA ARG A 247 -8.52 -8.93 -2.02
C ARG A 247 -9.68 -9.72 -1.44
N GLY A 248 -10.62 -10.11 -2.31
CA GLY A 248 -11.73 -10.98 -1.97
C GLY A 248 -11.30 -12.42 -1.72
N HIS A 249 -12.23 -13.24 -1.32
CA HIS A 249 -12.11 -14.67 -1.16
C HIS A 249 -13.45 -15.34 -1.51
N THR A 250 -13.39 -16.47 -2.21
CA THR A 250 -14.57 -17.31 -2.45
C THR A 250 -14.34 -18.70 -1.85
N PRO A 251 -15.40 -19.50 -1.66
CA PRO A 251 -15.27 -20.88 -1.17
C PRO A 251 -14.35 -21.76 -2.05
N GLU A 252 -14.20 -21.42 -3.34
CA GLU A 252 -13.30 -22.08 -4.30
C GLU A 252 -11.88 -21.50 -4.26
N ASN A 253 -11.52 -20.71 -3.25
CA ASN A 253 -10.23 -20.03 -3.13
C ASN A 253 -9.86 -19.11 -4.30
N ILE A 254 -10.85 -18.52 -4.99
CA ILE A 254 -10.61 -17.43 -5.94
C ILE A 254 -10.37 -16.15 -5.15
N ARG A 255 -9.24 -15.49 -5.43
CA ARG A 255 -8.79 -14.30 -4.69
C ARG A 255 -8.57 -13.09 -5.60
N ASP A 256 -9.61 -12.72 -6.31
CA ASP A 256 -9.61 -11.53 -7.18
C ASP A 256 -9.79 -10.24 -6.36
N ILE A 257 -9.47 -9.10 -6.96
CA ILE A 257 -9.65 -7.81 -6.30
C ILE A 257 -11.12 -7.40 -6.33
N SER A 258 -11.65 -7.12 -5.14
CA SER A 258 -13.00 -6.62 -4.91
C SER A 258 -13.00 -5.12 -4.63
N LEU A 259 -14.07 -4.47 -5.01
CA LEU A 259 -14.34 -3.05 -4.82
C LEU A 259 -15.67 -2.85 -4.11
N ILE A 260 -15.71 -1.88 -3.19
CA ILE A 260 -16.92 -1.39 -2.52
C ILE A 260 -16.90 0.13 -2.56
N GLN A 261 -18.02 0.75 -2.88
CA GLN A 261 -18.18 2.21 -2.88
C GLN A 261 -19.09 2.65 -1.75
N ASN A 262 -18.72 3.73 -1.08
CA ASN A 262 -19.64 4.46 -0.21
C ASN A 262 -20.12 5.72 -0.95
N ARG A 263 -21.43 5.84 -1.13
CA ARG A 263 -22.07 7.04 -1.70
C ARG A 263 -23.14 7.53 -0.74
N ALA A 264 -23.11 8.81 -0.40
CA ALA A 264 -24.06 9.42 0.52
C ALA A 264 -24.20 8.66 1.88
N GLY A 265 -23.10 8.07 2.36
CA GLY A 265 -23.08 7.33 3.63
C GLY A 265 -23.46 5.84 3.54
N ALA A 266 -23.91 5.36 2.38
CA ALA A 266 -24.27 3.96 2.16
C ALA A 266 -23.20 3.23 1.37
N TRP A 267 -22.79 2.04 1.86
CA TRP A 267 -21.85 1.15 1.17
C TRP A 267 -22.59 0.24 0.19
N SER A 268 -22.03 0.07 -0.99
CA SER A 268 -22.54 -0.88 -2.01
C SER A 268 -22.23 -2.32 -1.60
N GLN A 269 -22.81 -3.29 -2.31
CA GLN A 269 -22.33 -4.66 -2.28
C GLN A 269 -20.94 -4.76 -2.92
N PRO A 270 -20.11 -5.76 -2.52
CA PRO A 270 -18.85 -6.07 -3.18
C PRO A 270 -19.01 -6.37 -4.66
N ARG A 271 -18.08 -5.93 -5.49
CA ARG A 271 -17.98 -6.30 -6.90
C ARG A 271 -16.53 -6.56 -7.30
N ILE A 272 -16.31 -7.49 -8.20
CA ILE A 272 -14.97 -7.77 -8.73
C ILE A 272 -14.50 -6.61 -9.61
N ALA A 273 -13.27 -6.14 -9.42
CA ALA A 273 -12.67 -5.09 -10.24
C ALA A 273 -12.37 -5.60 -11.66
N HIS A 274 -11.75 -6.77 -11.72
CA HIS A 274 -11.44 -7.52 -12.94
C HIS A 274 -11.37 -9.00 -12.61
N PRO A 275 -12.06 -9.90 -13.36
CA PRO A 275 -12.06 -11.32 -13.09
C PRO A 275 -10.73 -11.95 -13.56
N ASP A 276 -9.77 -12.03 -12.68
CA ASP A 276 -8.49 -12.71 -12.91
C ASP A 276 -8.62 -14.23 -12.78
N HIS A 277 -9.65 -14.69 -12.04
CA HIS A 277 -9.87 -16.09 -11.68
C HIS A 277 -8.65 -16.71 -11.00
N TRP A 278 -7.99 -15.92 -10.13
CA TRP A 278 -6.79 -16.39 -9.45
C TRP A 278 -7.13 -17.32 -8.29
N HIS A 279 -7.05 -18.62 -8.57
CA HIS A 279 -7.15 -19.64 -7.55
C HIS A 279 -5.83 -19.78 -6.79
N ILE A 280 -5.85 -19.65 -5.44
CA ILE A 280 -4.69 -19.82 -4.59
C ILE A 280 -5.10 -20.25 -3.18
N GLU A 281 -4.55 -21.35 -2.69
CA GLU A 281 -4.78 -21.88 -1.33
C GLU A 281 -3.81 -21.32 -0.29
N ALA A 282 -2.97 -20.36 -0.68
CA ALA A 282 -1.98 -19.72 0.17
C ALA A 282 -2.33 -18.25 0.39
N CYS A 283 -1.54 -17.61 1.26
CA CYS A 283 -1.62 -16.18 1.56
C CYS A 283 -0.71 -15.40 0.61
N PRO A 284 -1.22 -14.67 -0.40
CA PRO A 284 -0.38 -13.98 -1.37
C PRO A 284 0.34 -12.76 -0.81
N VAL A 285 -0.16 -12.19 0.29
CA VAL A 285 0.40 -10.99 0.95
C VAL A 285 0.66 -9.87 -0.07
N ASN A 286 -0.31 -9.63 -0.95
CA ASN A 286 -0.27 -8.65 -2.04
C ASN A 286 -1.64 -8.01 -2.20
N GLY A 287 -1.87 -6.88 -1.54
CA GLY A 287 -3.09 -6.09 -1.67
C GLY A 287 -3.07 -5.15 -2.87
N PRO A 288 -4.22 -4.57 -3.21
CA PRO A 288 -4.33 -3.50 -4.20
C PRO A 288 -3.83 -2.16 -3.66
N HIS A 289 -3.60 -1.22 -4.58
CA HIS A 289 -3.44 0.19 -4.23
C HIS A 289 -4.32 1.06 -5.14
N LEU A 290 -4.83 2.14 -4.58
CA LEU A 290 -5.67 3.13 -5.25
C LEU A 290 -5.01 4.51 -5.14
N ASP A 291 -5.12 5.30 -6.21
CA ASP A 291 -4.93 6.75 -6.17
C ASP A 291 -6.03 7.44 -6.98
N THR A 292 -6.42 8.66 -6.58
CA THR A 292 -7.51 9.39 -7.23
C THR A 292 -7.29 10.91 -7.15
N ASP A 293 -7.74 11.62 -8.16
CA ASP A 293 -7.90 13.09 -8.14
C ASP A 293 -9.34 13.53 -7.80
N GLY A 294 -10.19 12.56 -7.46
CA GLY A 294 -11.62 12.74 -7.18
C GLY A 294 -12.51 12.20 -8.29
N THR A 295 -12.16 12.38 -9.53
CA THR A 295 -12.91 11.88 -10.71
C THR A 295 -12.19 10.69 -11.33
N ARG A 296 -10.95 10.89 -11.74
CA ARG A 296 -10.12 9.82 -12.26
C ARG A 296 -9.55 9.01 -11.11
N THR A 297 -9.52 7.70 -11.27
CA THR A 297 -9.00 6.76 -10.27
C THR A 297 -8.12 5.71 -10.96
N ALA A 298 -6.96 5.44 -10.37
CA ALA A 298 -6.08 4.35 -10.78
C ALA A 298 -6.15 3.23 -9.75
N LEU A 299 -6.28 1.99 -10.20
CA LEU A 299 -6.23 0.77 -9.40
C LEU A 299 -5.09 -0.10 -9.91
N ILE A 300 -4.16 -0.42 -9.02
CA ILE A 300 -3.05 -1.33 -9.31
C ILE A 300 -3.10 -2.54 -8.39
N TRP A 301 -2.80 -3.73 -8.94
CA TRP A 301 -2.80 -4.96 -8.16
C TRP A 301 -1.88 -6.01 -8.76
N PHE A 302 -1.51 -6.98 -7.93
CA PHE A 302 -0.80 -8.18 -8.31
C PHE A 302 -1.80 -9.34 -8.48
N SER A 303 -1.58 -10.19 -9.47
CA SER A 303 -2.33 -11.42 -9.68
C SER A 303 -1.41 -12.47 -10.31
N ALA A 304 -1.66 -13.76 -10.04
CA ALA A 304 -0.84 -14.84 -10.61
C ALA A 304 -1.69 -16.05 -11.03
N PRO A 305 -2.72 -15.87 -11.88
CA PRO A 305 -3.50 -16.99 -12.37
C PRO A 305 -2.59 -17.95 -13.14
N GLN A 306 -2.77 -19.28 -12.94
CA GLN A 306 -1.98 -20.33 -13.58
C GLN A 306 -0.47 -20.16 -13.33
N ASP A 307 -0.08 -19.68 -12.15
CA ASP A 307 1.31 -19.38 -11.77
C ASP A 307 2.01 -18.37 -12.70
N GLN A 308 1.25 -17.50 -13.35
CA GLN A 308 1.74 -16.41 -14.20
C GLN A 308 1.66 -15.06 -13.44
N PRO A 309 2.71 -14.68 -12.67
CA PRO A 309 2.69 -13.45 -11.91
C PRO A 309 2.65 -12.21 -12.81
N ALA A 310 1.77 -11.29 -12.49
CA ALA A 310 1.63 -10.03 -13.20
C ALA A 310 1.23 -8.89 -12.26
N VAL A 311 1.69 -7.68 -12.56
CA VAL A 311 1.15 -6.44 -11.99
C VAL A 311 0.27 -5.78 -13.03
N LYS A 312 -0.98 -5.53 -12.64
CA LYS A 312 -2.02 -4.96 -13.49
C LYS A 312 -2.41 -3.57 -13.00
N LEU A 313 -2.70 -2.68 -13.94
CA LEU A 313 -3.13 -1.30 -13.69
C LEU A 313 -4.36 -1.01 -14.54
N ALA A 314 -5.42 -0.49 -13.91
CA ALA A 314 -6.63 -0.06 -14.59
C ALA A 314 -7.00 1.37 -14.17
N PHE A 315 -7.64 2.09 -15.09
CA PHE A 315 -8.11 3.46 -14.89
C PHE A 315 -9.63 3.53 -14.93
N SER A 316 -10.17 4.43 -14.17
CA SER A 316 -11.57 4.80 -14.10
C SER A 316 -11.71 6.31 -14.30
N GLU A 317 -12.70 6.77 -15.06
CA GLU A 317 -13.00 8.17 -15.26
C GLU A 317 -14.29 8.63 -14.54
N ASP A 318 -14.86 7.74 -13.69
CA ASP A 318 -16.13 7.94 -12.99
C ASP A 318 -16.04 7.72 -11.46
N GLY A 319 -14.87 7.99 -10.90
CA GLY A 319 -14.61 7.84 -9.47
C GLY A 319 -14.61 6.40 -9.00
N GLY A 320 -14.23 5.46 -9.87
CA GLY A 320 -14.12 4.04 -9.57
C GLY A 320 -15.44 3.27 -9.74
N ALA A 321 -16.49 3.83 -10.37
CA ALA A 321 -17.70 3.08 -10.66
C ALA A 321 -17.47 2.02 -11.74
N THR A 322 -16.69 2.36 -12.78
CA THR A 322 -16.24 1.41 -13.79
C THR A 322 -14.73 1.56 -14.03
N PHE A 323 -14.08 0.49 -14.47
CA PHE A 323 -12.67 0.51 -14.83
C PHE A 323 -12.48 0.01 -16.26
N ALA A 324 -11.58 0.65 -16.99
CA ALA A 324 -11.13 0.18 -18.30
C ALA A 324 -10.40 -1.18 -18.18
N PRO A 325 -10.24 -1.94 -19.28
CA PRO A 325 -9.42 -3.14 -19.27
C PRO A 325 -8.00 -2.89 -18.74
N PRO A 326 -7.46 -3.78 -17.91
CA PRO A 326 -6.18 -3.54 -17.26
C PRO A 326 -4.99 -3.65 -18.21
N LEU A 327 -3.99 -2.81 -17.98
CA LEU A 327 -2.66 -2.91 -18.57
C LEU A 327 -1.78 -3.81 -17.69
N ARG A 328 -1.03 -4.72 -18.28
CA ARG A 328 0.09 -5.39 -17.61
C ARG A 328 1.30 -4.47 -17.64
N ILE A 329 1.84 -4.10 -16.47
CA ILE A 329 2.91 -3.09 -16.37
C ILE A 329 4.29 -3.68 -16.06
N ASP A 330 4.35 -4.89 -15.52
CA ASP A 330 5.60 -5.59 -15.21
C ASP A 330 6.30 -6.11 -16.47
N THR A 331 7.59 -6.45 -16.32
CA THR A 331 8.42 -7.02 -17.40
C THR A 331 8.58 -8.54 -17.31
N GLY A 332 7.99 -9.17 -16.29
CA GLY A 332 8.08 -10.58 -15.95
C GLY A 332 8.57 -10.77 -14.51
N ASN A 333 8.38 -11.96 -13.95
CA ASN A 333 8.83 -12.32 -12.60
C ASN A 333 8.37 -11.34 -11.51
N ALA A 334 7.15 -10.80 -11.63
CA ALA A 334 6.59 -9.84 -10.69
C ALA A 334 6.52 -10.42 -9.27
N LEU A 335 6.95 -9.65 -8.29
CA LEU A 335 6.75 -9.89 -6.85
C LEU A 335 5.54 -9.11 -6.32
N GLY A 336 5.02 -8.17 -7.10
CA GLY A 336 3.90 -7.32 -6.73
C GLY A 336 4.28 -6.17 -5.80
N ARG A 337 3.57 -6.01 -4.68
CA ARG A 337 3.70 -4.89 -3.72
C ARG A 337 3.59 -3.55 -4.41
N ALA A 338 2.62 -3.46 -5.31
CA ALA A 338 2.53 -2.38 -6.26
C ALA A 338 1.88 -1.12 -5.67
N GLN A 339 2.33 0.03 -6.15
CA GLN A 339 1.78 1.35 -5.84
C GLN A 339 1.56 2.12 -7.14
N VAL A 340 0.59 3.01 -7.16
CA VAL A 340 0.34 3.90 -8.29
C VAL A 340 0.09 5.32 -7.79
N MET A 341 0.47 6.30 -8.59
CA MET A 341 0.13 7.70 -8.38
C MET A 341 -0.30 8.33 -9.69
N LEU A 342 -1.46 8.95 -9.70
CA LEU A 342 -1.93 9.78 -10.81
C LEU A 342 -1.09 11.04 -10.91
N LEU A 343 -0.86 11.48 -12.12
CA LEU A 343 -0.12 12.69 -12.43
C LEU A 343 -0.96 13.59 -13.34
N PRO A 344 -0.61 14.86 -13.51
CA PRO A 344 -1.28 15.73 -14.49
C PRO A 344 -1.22 15.15 -15.91
N ASN A 345 -2.05 15.71 -16.82
CA ASN A 345 -2.05 15.39 -18.25
C ASN A 345 -2.35 13.92 -18.56
N GLN A 346 -3.33 13.31 -17.85
CA GLN A 346 -3.73 11.92 -18.03
C GLN A 346 -2.55 10.94 -17.92
N SER A 347 -1.60 11.25 -17.06
CA SER A 347 -0.49 10.36 -16.81
C SER A 347 -0.56 9.74 -15.41
N ALA A 348 0.22 8.69 -15.21
CA ALA A 348 0.40 8.03 -13.93
C ALA A 348 1.82 7.48 -13.83
N ILE A 349 2.25 7.21 -12.61
CA ILE A 349 3.46 6.44 -12.37
C ILE A 349 3.14 5.26 -11.48
N ALA A 350 3.62 4.09 -11.88
CA ALA A 350 3.48 2.85 -11.14
C ALA A 350 4.83 2.44 -10.57
N PHE A 351 4.80 1.81 -9.38
CA PHE A 351 5.96 1.28 -8.67
C PHE A 351 5.64 -0.17 -8.29
N TRP A 352 6.60 -1.09 -8.43
CA TRP A 352 6.42 -2.50 -8.07
C TRP A 352 7.74 -3.19 -7.86
N LEU A 353 7.67 -4.41 -7.34
CA LEU A 353 8.83 -5.28 -7.18
C LEU A 353 8.82 -6.40 -8.21
N GLU A 354 10.01 -6.69 -8.75
CA GLU A 354 10.30 -7.87 -9.58
C GLU A 354 11.47 -8.66 -9.00
N ASN A 355 11.55 -9.93 -9.35
CA ASN A 355 12.68 -10.79 -9.03
C ASN A 355 13.59 -10.93 -10.25
N GLU A 356 14.86 -10.60 -10.10
CA GLU A 356 15.89 -10.88 -11.09
C GLU A 356 16.98 -11.74 -10.45
N SER A 357 17.04 -12.99 -10.85
CA SER A 357 18.06 -13.96 -10.37
C SER A 357 18.17 -14.03 -8.84
N GLY A 358 17.02 -14.03 -8.13
CA GLY A 358 16.97 -14.10 -6.67
C GLY A 358 17.10 -12.76 -5.94
N THR A 359 17.26 -11.66 -6.67
CA THR A 359 17.37 -10.31 -6.12
C THR A 359 16.10 -9.53 -6.43
N ALA A 360 15.51 -8.87 -5.41
CA ALA A 360 14.37 -7.99 -5.62
C ALA A 360 14.82 -6.66 -6.22
N ARG A 361 14.09 -6.20 -7.22
CA ARG A 361 14.24 -4.87 -7.86
C ARG A 361 13.00 -4.05 -7.59
N LEU A 362 13.16 -2.85 -7.11
CA LEU A 362 12.11 -1.84 -7.05
C LEU A 362 12.15 -1.02 -8.33
N LEU A 363 11.10 -1.12 -9.10
CA LEU A 363 10.97 -0.52 -10.42
C LEU A 363 9.90 0.57 -10.42
N ALA A 364 10.04 1.52 -11.33
CA ALA A 364 9.02 2.51 -11.66
C ALA A 364 8.80 2.56 -13.18
N ARG A 365 7.55 2.88 -13.58
CA ARG A 365 7.17 3.07 -14.97
C ARG A 365 6.21 4.24 -15.08
N HIS A 366 6.48 5.13 -16.02
CA HIS A 366 5.59 6.21 -16.39
C HIS A 366 4.55 5.70 -17.41
N ILE A 367 3.30 5.99 -17.18
CA ILE A 367 2.16 5.67 -18.05
C ILE A 367 1.58 6.98 -18.56
N LEU A 368 1.43 7.11 -19.86
CA LEU A 368 0.92 8.30 -20.50
C LEU A 368 -0.27 7.96 -21.40
N ASN A 369 -1.38 8.69 -21.22
CA ASN A 369 -2.64 8.45 -21.95
C ASN A 369 -3.06 6.97 -21.89
N ASP A 370 -3.02 6.40 -20.70
CA ASP A 370 -3.40 5.02 -20.41
C ASP A 370 -2.69 3.97 -21.29
N ALA A 371 -1.45 4.27 -21.69
CA ALA A 371 -0.63 3.39 -22.50
C ALA A 371 0.80 3.31 -21.98
N LEU A 372 1.41 2.14 -22.16
CA LEU A 372 2.82 1.91 -21.86
C LEU A 372 3.67 2.52 -22.99
N ARG A 373 4.34 3.62 -22.71
CA ARG A 373 5.18 4.33 -23.68
C ARG A 373 6.65 4.23 -23.38
N ASP A 374 6.98 4.15 -22.10
CA ASP A 374 8.35 4.16 -21.62
C ASP A 374 8.73 2.80 -21.01
N GLU A 375 10.00 2.43 -21.09
CA GLU A 375 10.53 1.29 -20.36
C GLU A 375 10.58 1.61 -18.87
N PRO A 376 10.44 0.58 -17.99
CA PRO A 376 10.62 0.78 -16.56
C PRO A 376 12.07 1.12 -16.23
N PHE A 377 12.25 1.85 -15.15
CA PHE A 377 13.58 2.16 -14.61
C PHE A 377 13.71 1.70 -13.16
N GLU A 378 14.91 1.31 -12.78
CA GLU A 378 15.21 0.78 -11.46
C GLU A 378 15.45 1.92 -10.47
N LEU A 379 14.82 1.80 -9.29
CA LEU A 379 14.96 2.73 -8.17
C LEU A 379 15.87 2.18 -7.07
N SER A 380 15.78 0.88 -6.82
CA SER A 380 16.58 0.18 -5.82
C SER A 380 16.70 -1.30 -6.17
N ARG A 381 17.75 -1.93 -5.68
CA ARG A 381 18.02 -3.36 -5.81
C ARG A 381 18.52 -3.92 -4.48
N GLY A 382 17.91 -5.00 -4.00
CA GLY A 382 18.32 -5.61 -2.73
C GLY A 382 17.66 -6.96 -2.48
N GLY A 383 18.24 -7.77 -1.58
CA GLY A 383 17.74 -9.11 -1.27
C GLY A 383 16.41 -9.15 -0.51
N ASN A 384 16.01 -8.06 0.15
CA ASN A 384 14.85 -8.06 1.05
C ASN A 384 14.19 -6.67 1.12
N ILE A 385 13.72 -6.19 -0.03
CA ILE A 385 12.94 -4.95 -0.12
C ILE A 385 11.52 -5.22 0.41
N GLY A 386 11.05 -4.37 1.31
CA GLY A 386 9.70 -4.41 1.89
C GLY A 386 8.63 -3.82 0.98
N TYR A 387 7.47 -3.46 1.57
CA TYR A 387 6.41 -2.77 0.84
C TYR A 387 6.81 -1.32 0.58
N PRO A 388 6.82 -0.85 -0.67
CA PRO A 388 6.95 0.58 -0.95
C PRO A 388 5.65 1.31 -0.62
N HIS A 389 5.77 2.56 -0.20
CA HIS A 389 4.65 3.49 -0.08
C HIS A 389 5.02 4.81 -0.75
N VAL A 390 4.06 5.42 -1.44
CA VAL A 390 4.25 6.65 -2.20
C VAL A 390 3.36 7.77 -1.68
N ALA A 391 3.86 8.99 -1.75
CA ALA A 391 3.08 10.20 -1.47
C ALA A 391 3.52 11.36 -2.36
N ARG A 392 2.55 12.19 -2.75
CA ARG A 392 2.80 13.44 -3.47
C ARG A 392 3.37 14.48 -2.50
N ALA A 393 4.46 15.10 -2.88
CA ALA A 393 5.05 16.23 -2.17
C ALA A 393 5.13 17.44 -3.11
N THR A 394 5.30 18.64 -2.56
CA THR A 394 5.52 19.86 -3.35
C THR A 394 6.74 19.73 -4.28
N GLU A 395 7.76 19.00 -3.87
CA GLU A 395 9.02 18.81 -4.60
C GLU A 395 9.04 17.62 -5.57
N GLY A 396 7.95 16.83 -5.65
CA GLY A 396 7.84 15.63 -6.48
C GLY A 396 7.11 14.47 -5.79
N ILE A 397 7.53 13.25 -6.06
CA ILE A 397 7.00 12.04 -5.44
C ILE A 397 8.00 11.52 -4.42
N LEU A 398 7.57 11.36 -3.17
CA LEU A 398 8.31 10.64 -2.15
C LEU A 398 7.90 9.16 -2.16
N LEU A 399 8.91 8.30 -2.15
CA LEU A 399 8.77 6.86 -2.03
C LEU A 399 9.54 6.41 -0.80
N THR A 400 8.95 5.55 0.03
CA THR A 400 9.65 4.92 1.16
C THR A 400 9.49 3.42 1.11
N TRP A 401 10.51 2.70 1.59
CA TRP A 401 10.51 1.26 1.78
C TRP A 401 11.43 0.88 2.93
N ALA A 402 11.27 -0.33 3.46
CA ALA A 402 12.26 -0.92 4.35
C ALA A 402 13.08 -1.95 3.58
N GLU A 403 14.38 -2.01 3.83
CA GLU A 403 15.25 -3.07 3.36
C GLU A 403 16.15 -3.55 4.49
N LYS A 404 16.68 -4.76 4.38
CA LYS A 404 17.72 -5.25 5.28
C LYS A 404 19.09 -4.94 4.70
N ASP A 405 19.97 -4.38 5.53
CA ASP A 405 21.36 -4.18 5.19
C ASP A 405 22.17 -5.50 5.20
N LYS A 406 23.48 -5.42 4.95
CA LYS A 406 24.38 -6.58 4.92
C LYS A 406 24.43 -7.36 6.25
N GLU A 407 24.12 -6.70 7.36
CA GLU A 407 24.05 -7.29 8.70
C GLU A 407 22.64 -7.78 9.05
N SER A 408 21.75 -7.84 8.07
CA SER A 408 20.33 -8.22 8.22
C SER A 408 19.50 -7.29 9.12
N VAL A 409 20.00 -6.09 9.41
CA VAL A 409 19.30 -5.07 10.17
C VAL A 409 18.42 -4.24 9.24
N SER A 410 17.19 -3.97 9.66
CA SER A 410 16.25 -3.16 8.88
C SER A 410 16.71 -1.70 8.78
N ARG A 411 16.47 -1.10 7.62
CA ARG A 411 16.64 0.34 7.38
C ARG A 411 15.45 0.90 6.63
N VAL A 412 14.97 2.03 7.06
CA VAL A 412 14.01 2.84 6.30
C VAL A 412 14.77 3.62 5.24
N ARG A 413 14.34 3.47 3.99
CA ARG A 413 14.87 4.21 2.84
C ARG A 413 13.81 5.18 2.35
N VAL A 414 14.25 6.32 1.89
CA VAL A 414 13.40 7.35 1.29
C VAL A 414 14.04 7.82 0.00
N GLY A 415 13.24 7.89 -1.04
CA GLY A 415 13.66 8.45 -2.30
C GLY A 415 12.72 9.56 -2.77
N LEU A 416 13.24 10.48 -3.54
CA LEU A 416 12.54 11.57 -4.18
C LEU A 416 12.66 11.42 -5.68
N LEU A 417 11.52 11.36 -6.36
CA LEU A 417 11.42 11.43 -7.81
C LEU A 417 10.86 12.80 -8.21
N LYS A 418 11.66 13.61 -8.84
CA LYS A 418 11.21 14.90 -9.38
C LYS A 418 10.29 14.66 -10.58
N ILE A 419 9.17 15.37 -10.59
CA ILE A 419 8.26 15.46 -11.74
C ILE A 419 8.64 16.75 -12.46
N ALA A 420 9.07 16.61 -13.73
CA ALA A 420 9.47 17.76 -14.55
C ALA A 420 8.23 18.55 -15.03
#